data_53abecbe93282a74b2bd813aa001afb3
#
_entry.id   53abecbe93282a74b2bd813aa001afb3
#
_cell.length_a   1.000
_cell.length_b   1.000
_cell.length_c   1.000
_cell.angle_alpha   90.00
_cell.angle_beta   90.00
_cell.angle_gamma   90.00
#
_symmetry.space_group_name_H-M   'P 1'
#
loop_
_entity.id
_entity.type
_entity.pdbx_description
1 polymer ?
#
loop_
_entity_poly.entity_id
_entity_poly.type
_entity_poly.pdbx_seq_one_letter_code
_entity_poly.pdbx_strand_id
1 'polypeptide(L)'
;RELDIPVFHDDQHGTAIVVTAALINALRVVGKKMEDVHIVLNGPGAAGTAIIKMLMTAGAKDIVAVDQFGTLYKGCNSAEAHKNWLGEVTNPRQIKGGLKEALEGADVFIGVSKPGILTTSTACLSIGSLPVSSSASAEDAPFLPS
;
A
#
# COMPACT_ATOMS: atom_id res chain seq x y z
N ARG A 1 -15.90 -20.17 7.16
CA ARG A 1 -15.89 -20.14 8.64
C ARG A 1 -16.67 -21.31 9.29
N GLU A 2 -17.14 -22.24 8.48
CA GLU A 2 -17.96 -23.38 8.94
C GLU A 2 -17.25 -24.74 8.74
N LEU A 3 -15.93 -24.72 8.53
CA LEU A 3 -15.14 -25.93 8.41
C LEU A 3 -14.55 -26.30 9.77
N ASP A 4 -14.65 -27.58 10.15
CA ASP A 4 -14.11 -28.14 11.39
C ASP A 4 -12.59 -28.38 11.36
N ILE A 5 -11.90 -27.72 10.43
CA ILE A 5 -10.44 -27.78 10.27
C ILE A 5 -9.85 -26.37 10.28
N PRO A 6 -8.61 -26.20 10.76
CA PRO A 6 -7.88 -24.94 10.60
C PRO A 6 -7.69 -24.62 9.12
N VAL A 7 -8.09 -23.41 8.71
CA VAL A 7 -7.92 -22.93 7.33
C VAL A 7 -7.02 -21.71 7.33
N PHE A 8 -5.93 -21.80 6.60
CA PHE A 8 -4.99 -20.71 6.35
C PHE A 8 -4.94 -20.42 4.85
N HIS A 9 -5.04 -19.17 4.47
CA HIS A 9 -4.94 -18.71 3.09
C HIS A 9 -3.75 -17.78 2.97
N ASP A 10 -2.71 -18.21 2.26
CA ASP A 10 -1.44 -17.49 2.19
C ASP A 10 -1.58 -16.11 1.53
N ASP A 11 -2.33 -16.01 0.43
CA ASP A 11 -2.60 -14.73 -0.24
C ASP A 11 -3.29 -13.69 0.66
N GLN A 12 -4.00 -14.14 1.70
CA GLN A 12 -4.63 -13.24 2.65
C GLN A 12 -3.74 -12.98 3.87
N HIS A 13 -3.22 -14.02 4.48
CA HIS A 13 -2.55 -13.92 5.79
C HIS A 13 -1.05 -13.80 5.65
N GLY A 14 -0.40 -14.64 4.83
CA GLY A 14 1.05 -14.63 4.65
C GLY A 14 1.53 -13.33 4.04
N THR A 15 0.93 -12.91 2.94
CA THR A 15 1.26 -11.64 2.26
C THR A 15 1.09 -10.45 3.21
N ALA A 16 0.01 -10.40 3.98
CA ALA A 16 -0.23 -9.30 4.92
C ALA A 16 0.81 -9.26 6.06
N ILE A 17 1.22 -10.42 6.59
CA ILE A 17 2.27 -10.51 7.62
C ILE A 17 3.60 -10.00 7.07
N VAL A 18 4.02 -10.48 5.89
CA VAL A 18 5.30 -10.10 5.28
C VAL A 18 5.35 -8.60 4.97
N VAL A 19 4.31 -8.05 4.34
CA VAL A 19 4.25 -6.62 4.00
C VAL A 19 4.26 -5.75 5.25
N THR A 20 3.49 -6.12 6.27
CA THR A 20 3.45 -5.34 7.53
C THR A 20 4.80 -5.39 8.25
N ALA A 21 5.43 -6.54 8.34
CA ALA A 21 6.75 -6.69 8.94
C ALA A 21 7.82 -5.88 8.18
N ALA A 22 7.80 -5.93 6.86
CA ALA A 22 8.70 -5.15 6.01
C ALA A 22 8.51 -3.65 6.23
N LEU A 23 7.27 -3.16 6.28
CA LEU A 23 6.98 -1.75 6.50
C LEU A 23 7.41 -1.29 7.90
N ILE A 24 7.14 -2.06 8.96
CA ILE A 24 7.60 -1.73 10.32
C ILE A 24 9.12 -1.56 10.35
N ASN A 25 9.86 -2.44 9.70
CA ASN A 25 11.33 -2.36 9.65
C ASN A 25 11.81 -1.17 8.79
N ALA A 26 11.19 -0.93 7.64
CA ALA A 26 11.51 0.22 6.80
C ALA A 26 11.29 1.54 7.54
N LEU A 27 10.17 1.68 8.25
CA LEU A 27 9.86 2.88 9.04
C LEU A 27 10.87 3.12 10.16
N ARG A 28 11.37 2.05 10.81
CA ARG A 28 12.46 2.15 11.80
C ARG A 28 13.74 2.71 11.19
N VAL A 29 14.09 2.25 9.98
CA VAL A 29 15.31 2.71 9.29
C VAL A 29 15.21 4.20 8.95
N VAL A 30 14.05 4.66 8.48
CA VAL A 30 13.86 6.07 8.09
C VAL A 30 13.41 6.98 9.23
N GLY A 31 13.26 6.44 10.46
CA GLY A 31 12.88 7.21 11.65
C GLY A 31 11.44 7.73 11.64
N LYS A 32 10.53 7.12 10.85
CA LYS A 32 9.11 7.49 10.82
C LYS A 32 8.26 6.53 11.66
N LYS A 33 7.13 7.02 12.16
CA LYS A 33 6.16 6.20 12.90
C LYS A 33 5.03 5.76 11.97
N MET A 34 4.46 4.58 12.24
CA MET A 34 3.34 4.03 11.47
C MET A 34 2.11 4.95 11.46
N GLU A 35 1.89 5.68 12.54
CA GLU A 35 0.74 6.60 12.68
C GLU A 35 0.87 7.90 11.90
N ASP A 36 2.10 8.27 11.50
CA ASP A 36 2.41 9.56 10.88
C ASP A 36 2.59 9.46 9.35
N VAL A 37 2.59 8.25 8.80
CA VAL A 37 2.83 8.03 7.36
C VAL A 37 1.54 7.96 6.57
N HIS A 38 1.58 8.54 5.36
CA HIS A 38 0.55 8.39 4.36
C HIS A 38 0.86 7.18 3.47
N ILE A 39 -0.03 6.20 3.49
CA ILE A 39 0.11 4.92 2.80
C ILE A 39 -0.90 4.84 1.65
N VAL A 40 -0.42 4.57 0.45
CA VAL A 40 -1.27 4.27 -0.71
C VAL A 40 -1.17 2.79 -1.03
N LEU A 41 -2.30 2.09 -1.03
CA LEU A 41 -2.39 0.69 -1.42
C LEU A 41 -3.18 0.55 -2.72
N ASN A 42 -2.53 0.00 -3.74
CA ASN A 42 -3.16 -0.28 -5.03
C ASN A 42 -3.48 -1.76 -5.17
N GLY A 43 -4.74 -2.09 -5.38
CA GLY A 43 -5.27 -3.45 -5.48
C GLY A 43 -5.92 -3.96 -4.21
N PRO A 44 -7.06 -3.39 -3.79
CA PRO A 44 -7.77 -3.78 -2.56
C PRO A 44 -8.62 -5.04 -2.75
N GLY A 45 -8.02 -6.09 -3.32
CA GLY A 45 -8.56 -7.45 -3.38
C GLY A 45 -8.36 -8.19 -2.05
N ALA A 46 -8.30 -9.53 -2.09
CA ALA A 46 -8.15 -10.36 -0.90
C ALA A 46 -6.87 -10.02 -0.11
N ALA A 47 -5.72 -9.99 -0.78
CA ALA A 47 -4.44 -9.64 -0.17
C ALA A 47 -4.42 -8.18 0.31
N GLY A 48 -4.81 -7.22 -0.55
CA GLY A 48 -4.81 -5.81 -0.21
C GLY A 48 -5.71 -5.48 0.98
N THR A 49 -6.89 -6.09 1.06
CA THR A 49 -7.81 -5.94 2.20
C THR A 49 -7.19 -6.48 3.49
N ALA A 50 -6.51 -7.62 3.44
CA ALA A 50 -5.84 -8.21 4.60
C ALA A 50 -4.67 -7.33 5.07
N ILE A 51 -3.87 -6.80 4.13
CA ILE A 51 -2.79 -5.85 4.43
C ILE A 51 -3.34 -4.61 5.13
N ILE A 52 -4.38 -3.97 4.58
CA ILE A 52 -4.99 -2.77 5.19
C ILE A 52 -5.42 -3.06 6.63
N LYS A 53 -6.13 -4.16 6.87
CA LYS A 53 -6.58 -4.54 8.23
C LYS A 53 -5.40 -4.70 9.19
N MET A 54 -4.32 -5.33 8.74
CA MET A 54 -3.14 -5.56 9.57
C MET A 54 -2.37 -4.26 9.83
N LEU A 55 -2.23 -3.39 8.84
CA LEU A 55 -1.60 -2.07 9.00
C LEU A 55 -2.40 -1.18 9.95
N MET A 56 -3.73 -1.17 9.87
CA MET A 56 -4.58 -0.46 10.82
C MET A 56 -4.39 -0.99 12.25
N THR A 57 -4.31 -2.31 12.42
CA THR A 57 -4.00 -2.94 13.71
C THR A 57 -2.60 -2.55 14.21
N ALA A 58 -1.65 -2.37 13.30
CA ALA A 58 -0.29 -1.90 13.62
C ALA A 58 -0.19 -0.38 13.88
N GLY A 59 -1.31 0.35 13.79
CA GLY A 59 -1.39 1.78 14.13
C GLY A 59 -1.38 2.74 12.94
N ALA A 60 -1.47 2.26 11.70
CA ALA A 60 -1.60 3.13 10.54
C ALA A 60 -2.96 3.85 10.56
N LYS A 61 -2.94 5.19 10.40
CA LYS A 61 -4.12 6.05 10.46
C LYS A 61 -4.53 6.61 9.10
N ASP A 62 -3.58 6.78 8.20
CA ASP A 62 -3.80 7.39 6.89
C ASP A 62 -3.46 6.41 5.77
N ILE A 63 -4.45 5.64 5.35
CA ILE A 63 -4.35 4.67 4.26
C ILE A 63 -5.35 5.06 3.18
N VAL A 64 -4.90 5.17 1.94
CA VAL A 64 -5.76 5.35 0.77
C VAL A 64 -5.72 4.09 -0.08
N ALA A 65 -6.85 3.42 -0.23
CA ALA A 65 -7.00 2.28 -1.11
C ALA A 65 -7.41 2.72 -2.51
N VAL A 66 -6.75 2.17 -3.52
CA VAL A 66 -7.00 2.50 -4.94
C VAL A 66 -7.26 1.23 -5.71
N ASP A 67 -8.36 1.20 -6.46
CA ASP A 67 -8.67 0.11 -7.39
C ASP A 67 -8.58 0.58 -8.85
N GLN A 68 -9.06 -0.25 -9.78
CA GLN A 68 -9.04 0.08 -11.21
C GLN A 68 -9.95 1.27 -11.59
N PHE A 69 -10.87 1.66 -10.73
CA PHE A 69 -11.82 2.76 -10.93
C PHE A 69 -11.40 4.02 -10.17
N GLY A 70 -10.37 3.95 -9.35
CA GLY A 70 -9.84 5.07 -8.57
C GLY A 70 -9.78 4.81 -7.07
N THR A 71 -9.71 5.90 -6.30
CA THR A 71 -9.64 5.86 -4.84
C THR A 71 -10.97 5.38 -4.24
N LEU A 72 -10.87 4.56 -3.20
CA LEU A 72 -12.01 4.24 -2.36
C LEU A 72 -12.19 5.34 -1.31
N TYR A 73 -13.40 5.83 -1.14
CA TYR A 73 -13.74 6.90 -0.21
C TYR A 73 -15.15 6.69 0.36
N LYS A 74 -15.48 7.39 1.42
CA LYS A 74 -16.78 7.29 2.07
C LYS A 74 -17.91 7.64 1.12
N GLY A 75 -18.84 6.68 0.96
CA GLY A 75 -19.96 6.80 0.01
C GLY A 75 -19.60 6.41 -1.43
N CYS A 76 -18.42 5.85 -1.70
CA CYS A 76 -18.17 5.21 -2.97
C CYS A 76 -19.12 4.02 -3.13
N ASN A 77 -19.72 3.89 -4.31
CA ASN A 77 -20.73 2.87 -4.58
C ASN A 77 -20.11 1.75 -5.42
N SER A 78 -19.35 0.87 -4.78
CA SER A 78 -18.78 -0.30 -5.43
C SER A 78 -19.76 -1.46 -5.44
N ALA A 79 -19.77 -2.25 -6.51
CA ALA A 79 -20.52 -3.51 -6.57
C ALA A 79 -20.02 -4.55 -5.55
N GLU A 80 -18.81 -4.38 -5.04
CA GLU A 80 -18.18 -5.28 -4.09
C GLU A 80 -18.29 -4.72 -2.66
N ALA A 81 -19.06 -5.40 -1.80
CA ALA A 81 -19.35 -4.96 -0.43
C ALA A 81 -18.09 -4.69 0.42
N HIS A 82 -17.00 -5.47 0.21
CA HIS A 82 -15.74 -5.24 0.93
C HIS A 82 -15.07 -3.92 0.56
N LYS A 83 -15.21 -3.44 -0.69
CA LYS A 83 -14.68 -2.15 -1.12
C LYS A 83 -15.46 -0.98 -0.52
N ASN A 84 -16.77 -1.12 -0.38
CA ASN A 84 -17.59 -0.12 0.32
C ASN A 84 -17.15 0.00 1.79
N TRP A 85 -16.92 -1.14 2.45
CA TRP A 85 -16.36 -1.13 3.80
C TRP A 85 -14.97 -0.47 3.86
N LEU A 86 -14.09 -0.76 2.90
CA LEU A 86 -12.79 -0.08 2.82
C LEU A 86 -12.94 1.43 2.66
N GLY A 87 -13.88 1.89 1.82
CA GLY A 87 -14.16 3.32 1.67
C GLY A 87 -14.61 4.01 2.96
N GLU A 88 -15.26 3.28 3.87
CA GLU A 88 -15.68 3.82 5.17
C GLU A 88 -14.52 3.90 6.19
N VAL A 89 -13.58 2.95 6.15
CA VAL A 89 -12.52 2.84 7.16
C VAL A 89 -11.16 3.36 6.71
N THR A 90 -11.00 3.69 5.42
CA THR A 90 -9.76 4.24 4.84
C THR A 90 -10.00 5.65 4.30
N ASN A 91 -8.95 6.24 3.73
CA ASN A 91 -9.00 7.54 3.07
C ASN A 91 -9.60 8.66 3.96
N PRO A 92 -9.02 8.93 5.13
CA PRO A 92 -9.55 9.96 6.05
C PRO A 92 -9.58 11.34 5.41
N ARG A 93 -8.73 11.58 4.42
CA ARG A 93 -8.66 12.85 3.67
C ARG A 93 -9.69 12.96 2.55
N GLN A 94 -10.45 11.90 2.29
CA GLN A 94 -11.47 11.83 1.23
C GLN A 94 -10.92 12.21 -0.15
N ILE A 95 -9.71 11.77 -0.47
CA ILE A 95 -9.07 11.97 -1.76
C ILE A 95 -9.91 11.25 -2.82
N LYS A 96 -10.31 11.99 -3.85
CA LYS A 96 -11.07 11.47 -4.99
C LYS A 96 -10.22 11.59 -6.25
N GLY A 97 -10.18 10.54 -7.04
CA GLY A 97 -9.40 10.50 -8.27
C GLY A 97 -8.78 9.13 -8.51
N GLY A 98 -7.68 9.10 -9.25
CA GLY A 98 -6.94 7.88 -9.55
C GLY A 98 -5.72 7.70 -8.63
N LEU A 99 -4.83 6.82 -9.10
CA LEU A 99 -3.58 6.53 -8.40
C LEU A 99 -2.69 7.78 -8.29
N LYS A 100 -2.69 8.65 -9.28
CA LYS A 100 -1.87 9.86 -9.29
C LYS A 100 -2.24 10.79 -8.12
N GLU A 101 -3.51 11.09 -7.97
CA GLU A 101 -4.02 11.95 -6.91
C GLU A 101 -3.79 11.32 -5.53
N ALA A 102 -3.91 10.00 -5.43
CA ALA A 102 -3.62 9.28 -4.19
C ALA A 102 -2.15 9.36 -3.78
N LEU A 103 -1.24 9.35 -4.75
CA LEU A 103 0.20 9.36 -4.49
C LEU A 103 0.75 10.74 -4.11
N GLU A 104 -0.01 11.81 -4.27
CA GLU A 104 0.44 13.14 -3.89
C GLU A 104 0.68 13.23 -2.37
N GLY A 105 1.96 13.43 -2.01
CA GLY A 105 2.40 13.45 -0.61
C GLY A 105 2.41 12.10 0.09
N ALA A 106 2.36 10.99 -0.64
CA ALA A 106 2.46 9.66 -0.05
C ALA A 106 3.88 9.33 0.40
N ASP A 107 4.00 8.74 1.58
CA ASP A 107 5.26 8.23 2.13
C ASP A 107 5.52 6.79 1.69
N VAL A 108 4.46 6.01 1.49
CA VAL A 108 4.53 4.58 1.24
C VAL A 108 3.56 4.18 0.13
N PHE A 109 4.05 3.42 -0.84
CA PHE A 109 3.23 2.77 -1.86
C PHE A 109 3.31 1.25 -1.72
N ILE A 110 2.14 0.60 -1.69
CA ILE A 110 2.01 -0.86 -1.66
C ILE A 110 1.20 -1.30 -2.88
N GLY A 111 1.84 -2.02 -3.80
CA GLY A 111 1.20 -2.52 -5.02
C GLY A 111 0.98 -4.03 -4.97
N VAL A 112 -0.28 -4.47 -4.94
CA VAL A 112 -0.68 -5.89 -4.93
C VAL A 112 -1.71 -6.20 -6.01
N SER A 113 -1.61 -5.51 -7.14
CA SER A 113 -2.52 -5.65 -8.28
C SER A 113 -1.78 -6.21 -9.51
N LYS A 114 -1.54 -5.39 -10.51
CA LYS A 114 -0.88 -5.77 -11.77
C LYS A 114 0.51 -5.16 -11.85
N PRO A 115 1.47 -5.81 -12.55
CA PRO A 115 2.77 -5.19 -12.81
C PRO A 115 2.62 -3.94 -13.70
N GLY A 116 3.58 -3.00 -13.59
CA GLY A 116 3.65 -1.83 -14.47
C GLY A 116 2.63 -0.72 -14.21
N ILE A 117 1.87 -0.76 -13.10
CA ILE A 117 0.91 0.31 -12.75
C ILE A 117 1.64 1.57 -12.28
N LEU A 118 2.71 1.41 -11.51
CA LEU A 118 3.56 2.51 -11.11
C LEU A 118 4.63 2.72 -12.16
N THR A 119 4.55 3.81 -12.91
CA THR A 119 5.56 4.21 -13.89
C THR A 119 6.49 5.25 -13.28
N THR A 120 7.69 5.42 -13.85
CA THR A 120 8.66 6.44 -13.40
C THR A 120 8.03 7.85 -13.43
N SER A 121 7.22 8.16 -14.44
CA SER A 121 6.52 9.44 -14.52
C SER A 121 5.50 9.63 -13.38
N THR A 122 4.80 8.58 -12.99
CA THR A 122 3.84 8.64 -11.87
C THR A 122 4.57 8.79 -10.54
N ALA A 123 5.69 8.11 -10.35
CA ALA A 123 6.51 8.22 -9.14
C ALA A 123 7.19 9.59 -9.01
N CYS A 124 7.75 10.14 -10.08
CA CYS A 124 8.42 11.45 -10.06
C CYS A 124 7.49 12.62 -9.76
N LEU A 125 6.21 12.54 -10.13
CA LEU A 125 5.24 13.59 -9.83
C LEU A 125 4.81 13.59 -8.35
N SER A 126 5.00 12.47 -7.65
CA SER A 126 4.56 12.29 -6.26
C SER A 126 5.65 12.61 -5.25
N ILE A 127 6.91 12.43 -5.62
CA ILE A 127 8.07 12.74 -4.78
C ILE A 127 8.47 14.18 -5.08
N GLY A 128 7.95 15.13 -4.34
CA GLY A 128 8.37 16.53 -4.43
C GLY A 128 9.89 16.60 -4.36
N SER A 129 10.51 17.10 -5.41
CA SER A 129 11.93 17.46 -5.63
C SER A 129 12.91 17.06 -4.52
N LEU A 130 13.17 15.77 -4.34
CA LEU A 130 14.44 15.32 -3.80
C LEU A 130 15.45 15.36 -4.96
N PRO A 131 16.65 15.97 -4.80
CA PRO A 131 17.66 15.91 -5.82
C PRO A 131 18.08 14.44 -6.01
N VAL A 132 17.60 13.82 -7.06
CA VAL A 132 18.13 12.53 -7.51
C VAL A 132 19.51 12.83 -8.04
N SER A 133 20.55 12.56 -7.24
CA SER A 133 21.91 12.50 -7.75
C SER A 133 21.94 11.34 -8.76
N SER A 134 22.07 11.68 -10.02
CA SER A 134 22.20 10.75 -11.13
C SER A 134 23.57 10.09 -11.09
N SER A 135 23.77 9.09 -10.23
CA SER A 135 24.92 8.19 -10.31
C SER A 135 24.70 6.96 -9.42
N ALA A 136 23.84 6.07 -9.85
CA ALA A 136 23.93 4.65 -9.49
C ALA A 136 23.55 3.86 -10.74
N SER A 137 24.56 3.58 -11.55
CA SER A 137 24.52 2.51 -12.54
C SER A 137 24.31 1.18 -11.80
N ALA A 138 23.42 0.36 -12.31
CA ALA A 138 23.01 -0.92 -11.72
C ALA A 138 24.11 -2.01 -11.75
N GLU A 139 25.39 -1.66 -11.74
CA GLU A 139 26.53 -2.58 -11.89
C GLU A 139 27.33 -2.83 -10.59
N ASP A 140 27.01 -2.17 -9.48
CA ASP A 140 27.80 -2.31 -8.24
C ASP A 140 27.04 -2.96 -7.08
N ALA A 141 26.26 -4.02 -7.32
CA ALA A 141 25.79 -4.87 -6.24
C ALA A 141 26.83 -5.97 -5.95
N PRO A 142 27.49 -6.00 -4.78
CA PRO A 142 28.41 -7.08 -4.45
C PRO A 142 27.63 -8.38 -4.27
N PHE A 143 27.99 -9.36 -5.10
CA PHE A 143 27.57 -10.75 -4.96
C PHE A 143 28.05 -11.26 -3.59
N LEU A 144 27.14 -11.69 -2.72
CA LEU A 144 27.48 -12.43 -1.51
C LEU A 144 27.94 -13.84 -1.91
N PRO A 145 29.12 -14.30 -1.50
CA PRO A 145 29.56 -15.67 -1.76
C PRO A 145 28.75 -16.66 -0.90
N SER A 146 28.49 -17.82 -1.53
CA SER A 146 27.83 -19.00 -0.97
C SER A 146 28.48 -19.56 0.28
#